data_9368592502037a8287101ed62686f4bd
#
_entry.id   9368592502037a8287101ed62686f4bd
#
_cell.length_a   1.000
_cell.length_b   1.000
_cell.length_c   1.000
_cell.angle_alpha   90.00
_cell.angle_beta   90.00
_cell.angle_gamma   90.00
#
_symmetry.space_group_name_H-M   'P 1'
#
loop_
_entity.id
_entity.type
_entity.pdbx_description
1 polymer ?
#
loop_
_entity_poly.entity_id
_entity_poly.type
_entity_poly.pdbx_seq_one_letter_code
_entity_poly.pdbx_strand_id
1 'polypeptide(L)'
;MHVARAAATATTITGNRVLIVGGMTEGGGALREFEVFDASTNRVVASGEMDESRVGHSATKLPDGRVLILGGYNGSYLKSAAIFDPRTAHFTAAGSMNVGRSGHTVTLLGDSTVLITGGVGDGWSFLASAEVYDPRTGRFTPVKSMSFARESHTATLLRDGRVLIVGGHRDRRANIVVYASTEIYDPVQRQFSAGPMLTTARHKHEAAGLADGRVLVVGGSDPRDRTHFTSAEVYDPVAGRWVAVSRMRIGRYKLRDTALRLRDGRILVAGSGRFAEIFDPRTNAFTPVEGDLGQEWAFASAVLLEDGRALILGGYDNSKRNSDGIWRFSE
;
A
#
# COMPACT_ATOMS: atom_id res chain seq x y z
N MET A 1 7.64 10.28 -15.49
CA MET A 1 6.89 11.33 -14.78
C MET A 1 7.60 12.67 -15.01
N HIS A 2 6.94 13.81 -14.76
CA HIS A 2 7.62 15.11 -14.78
C HIS A 2 8.30 15.45 -13.46
N VAL A 3 7.82 14.85 -12.36
CA VAL A 3 8.36 15.10 -11.00
C VAL A 3 8.93 13.81 -10.44
N ALA A 4 10.21 13.83 -10.10
CA ALA A 4 10.87 12.72 -9.41
C ALA A 4 10.34 12.62 -7.97
N ARG A 5 9.87 11.42 -7.57
CA ARG A 5 9.20 11.25 -6.27
C ARG A 5 9.33 9.85 -5.72
N ALA A 6 9.33 9.74 -4.40
CA ALA A 6 9.23 8.49 -3.67
C ALA A 6 8.01 8.49 -2.74
N ALA A 7 7.55 7.33 -2.34
CA ALA A 7 6.38 7.16 -1.47
C ALA A 7 5.11 7.91 -1.97
N ALA A 8 5.00 8.10 -3.28
CA ALA A 8 3.76 8.53 -3.93
C ALA A 8 2.75 7.39 -3.90
N THR A 9 1.49 7.70 -4.09
CA THR A 9 0.49 6.68 -4.43
C THR A 9 0.29 6.64 -5.95
N ALA A 10 0.11 5.43 -6.49
CA ALA A 10 -0.26 5.21 -7.88
C ALA A 10 -1.55 4.40 -7.92
N THR A 11 -2.52 4.85 -8.70
CA THR A 11 -3.84 4.22 -8.79
C THR A 11 -4.30 4.14 -10.23
N THR A 12 -4.61 2.94 -10.71
CA THR A 12 -5.16 2.74 -12.05
C THR A 12 -6.56 3.34 -12.15
N ILE A 13 -6.74 4.25 -13.09
CA ILE A 13 -8.03 4.81 -13.49
C ILE A 13 -8.42 4.31 -14.88
N THR A 14 -9.57 4.74 -15.40
CA THR A 14 -10.10 4.23 -16.68
C THR A 14 -9.14 4.47 -17.85
N GLY A 15 -9.07 3.51 -18.80
CA GLY A 15 -8.36 3.66 -20.07
C GLY A 15 -6.85 3.51 -19.97
N ASN A 16 -6.35 2.58 -19.16
CA ASN A 16 -4.92 2.35 -18.93
C ASN A 16 -4.17 3.59 -18.43
N ARG A 17 -4.85 4.48 -17.74
CA ARG A 17 -4.26 5.65 -17.10
C ARG A 17 -3.96 5.39 -15.64
N VAL A 18 -2.93 6.04 -15.14
CA VAL A 18 -2.51 5.97 -13.74
C VAL A 18 -2.50 7.36 -13.13
N LEU A 19 -3.24 7.55 -12.07
CA LEU A 19 -3.15 8.72 -11.21
C LEU A 19 -1.98 8.53 -10.24
N ILE A 20 -1.03 9.45 -10.25
CA ILE A 20 0.14 9.49 -9.37
C ILE A 20 0.00 10.74 -8.49
N VAL A 21 0.01 10.56 -7.17
CA VAL A 21 -0.32 11.66 -6.24
C VAL A 21 0.76 11.80 -5.17
N GLY A 22 1.16 13.04 -4.89
CA GLY A 22 2.00 13.41 -3.77
C GLY A 22 3.33 12.65 -3.71
N GLY A 23 3.71 12.21 -2.52
CA GLY A 23 5.00 11.60 -2.24
C GLY A 23 5.97 12.58 -1.61
N MET A 24 7.27 12.29 -1.68
CA MET A 24 8.31 13.15 -1.11
C MET A 24 9.40 13.51 -2.12
N THR A 25 9.98 14.69 -1.95
CA THR A 25 11.20 15.15 -2.63
C THR A 25 12.45 14.47 -2.06
N GLU A 26 13.61 14.64 -2.71
CA GLU A 26 14.90 14.18 -2.19
C GLU A 26 15.23 14.76 -0.80
N GLY A 27 14.80 16.00 -0.53
CA GLY A 27 14.92 16.65 0.78
C GLY A 27 13.92 16.14 1.84
N GLY A 28 13.04 15.19 1.50
CA GLY A 28 12.03 14.66 2.41
C GLY A 28 10.77 15.52 2.54
N GLY A 29 10.68 16.64 1.81
CA GLY A 29 9.49 17.48 1.76
C GLY A 29 8.30 16.78 1.08
N ALA A 30 7.09 16.97 1.60
CA ALA A 30 5.88 16.42 1.00
C ALA A 30 5.52 17.17 -0.29
N LEU A 31 5.11 16.42 -1.31
CA LEU A 31 4.67 16.92 -2.61
C LEU A 31 3.15 17.16 -2.63
N ARG A 32 2.71 18.20 -3.32
CA ARG A 32 1.30 18.49 -3.60
C ARG A 32 0.89 18.15 -5.04
N GLU A 33 1.85 17.89 -5.90
CA GLU A 33 1.66 17.65 -7.31
C GLU A 33 1.03 16.27 -7.55
N PHE A 34 0.13 16.24 -8.54
CA PHE A 34 -0.37 15.00 -9.14
C PHE A 34 -0.09 14.96 -10.64
N GLU A 35 -0.03 13.77 -11.16
CA GLU A 35 0.10 13.49 -12.59
C GLU A 35 -0.86 12.36 -12.98
N VAL A 36 -1.45 12.46 -14.17
CA VAL A 36 -2.16 11.37 -14.83
C VAL A 36 -1.29 10.89 -15.98
N PHE A 37 -0.74 9.73 -15.84
CA PHE A 37 0.08 9.08 -16.85
C PHE A 37 -0.80 8.14 -17.69
N ASP A 38 -0.74 8.28 -19.02
CA ASP A 38 -1.41 7.41 -19.98
C ASP A 38 -0.39 6.38 -20.51
N ALA A 39 -0.59 5.11 -20.12
CA ALA A 39 0.31 4.02 -20.48
C ALA A 39 0.20 3.59 -21.96
N SER A 40 -0.85 3.99 -22.65
CA SER A 40 -1.04 3.71 -24.07
C SER A 40 -0.23 4.66 -24.95
N THR A 41 -0.14 5.93 -24.56
CA THR A 41 0.63 6.96 -25.27
C THR A 41 2.01 7.21 -24.69
N ASN A 42 2.29 6.65 -23.50
CA ASN A 42 3.52 6.87 -22.71
C ASN A 42 3.75 8.34 -22.32
N ARG A 43 2.69 9.07 -22.00
CA ARG A 43 2.74 10.50 -21.70
C ARG A 43 1.97 10.83 -20.43
N VAL A 44 2.38 11.89 -19.77
CA VAL A 44 1.54 12.59 -18.78
C VAL A 44 0.50 13.39 -19.56
N VAL A 45 -0.77 13.10 -19.32
CA VAL A 45 -1.92 13.71 -20.06
C VAL A 45 -2.67 14.73 -19.23
N ALA A 46 -2.45 14.77 -17.92
CA ALA A 46 -2.92 15.81 -17.02
C ALA A 46 -1.97 15.92 -15.83
N SER A 47 -1.84 17.10 -15.29
CA SER A 47 -1.06 17.38 -14.07
C SER A 47 -1.61 18.63 -13.39
N GLY A 48 -1.31 18.77 -12.10
CA GLY A 48 -1.73 19.90 -11.28
C GLY A 48 -1.35 19.70 -9.84
N GLU A 49 -2.03 20.38 -8.94
CA GLU A 49 -1.74 20.36 -7.52
C GLU A 49 -2.98 20.05 -6.69
N MET A 50 -2.80 19.37 -5.57
CA MET A 50 -3.78 19.28 -4.49
C MET A 50 -3.74 20.54 -3.62
N ASP A 51 -4.78 20.77 -2.83
CA ASP A 51 -4.80 21.86 -1.84
C ASP A 51 -3.69 21.69 -0.79
N GLU A 52 -3.35 20.42 -0.44
CA GLU A 52 -2.34 20.09 0.54
C GLU A 52 -1.30 19.12 -0.01
N SER A 53 -0.03 19.39 0.30
CA SER A 53 1.03 18.41 0.05
C SER A 53 0.89 17.22 1.00
N ARG A 54 1.30 16.01 0.58
CA ARG A 54 1.20 14.83 1.43
C ARG A 54 2.15 13.70 1.06
N VAL A 55 2.78 13.12 2.10
CA VAL A 55 3.53 11.86 2.02
C VAL A 55 2.95 10.86 3.04
N GLY A 56 3.05 9.56 2.75
CA GLY A 56 2.48 8.53 3.63
C GLY A 56 0.94 8.56 3.71
N HIS A 57 0.31 9.24 2.76
CA HIS A 57 -1.14 9.20 2.52
C HIS A 57 -1.53 7.88 1.86
N SER A 58 -2.81 7.60 1.75
CA SER A 58 -3.35 6.49 0.98
C SER A 58 -4.19 6.96 -0.19
N ALA A 59 -4.31 6.11 -1.22
CA ALA A 59 -5.20 6.31 -2.36
C ALA A 59 -5.99 5.03 -2.62
N THR A 60 -7.30 5.16 -2.85
CA THR A 60 -8.19 4.02 -3.07
C THR A 60 -9.20 4.34 -4.16
N LYS A 61 -9.23 3.53 -5.22
CA LYS A 61 -10.25 3.63 -6.26
C LYS A 61 -11.61 3.20 -5.71
N LEU A 62 -12.58 4.09 -5.82
CA LEU A 62 -13.97 3.83 -5.43
C LEU A 62 -14.72 3.09 -6.56
N PRO A 63 -15.86 2.45 -6.27
CA PRO A 63 -16.64 1.70 -7.27
C PRO A 63 -17.13 2.57 -8.45
N ASP A 64 -17.30 3.87 -8.26
CA ASP A 64 -17.71 4.82 -9.29
C ASP A 64 -16.54 5.32 -10.16
N GLY A 65 -15.34 4.81 -9.93
CA GLY A 65 -14.11 5.11 -10.66
C GLY A 65 -13.33 6.31 -10.15
N ARG A 66 -13.87 7.10 -9.21
CA ARG A 66 -13.15 8.17 -8.53
C ARG A 66 -12.09 7.59 -7.58
N VAL A 67 -11.12 8.42 -7.20
CA VAL A 67 -10.04 8.00 -6.29
C VAL A 67 -10.09 8.82 -5.01
N LEU A 68 -10.25 8.14 -3.88
CA LEU A 68 -10.21 8.73 -2.54
C LEU A 68 -8.77 8.82 -2.07
N ILE A 69 -8.33 10.02 -1.66
CA ILE A 69 -7.01 10.30 -1.10
C ILE A 69 -7.20 10.66 0.38
N LEU A 70 -6.48 10.00 1.27
CA LEU A 70 -6.68 10.14 2.72
C LEU A 70 -5.38 10.43 3.47
N GLY A 71 -5.43 11.39 4.37
CA GLY A 71 -4.39 11.65 5.36
C GLY A 71 -3.01 11.95 4.78
N GLY A 72 -1.97 11.48 5.43
CA GLY A 72 -0.57 11.76 5.13
C GLY A 72 0.06 12.74 6.11
N TYR A 73 1.24 13.22 5.75
CA TYR A 73 2.03 14.15 6.53
C TYR A 73 2.62 15.25 5.62
N ASN A 74 2.60 16.50 6.11
CA ASN A 74 3.20 17.65 5.43
C ASN A 74 3.87 18.64 6.41
N GLY A 75 4.29 18.16 7.57
CA GLY A 75 4.65 18.94 8.75
C GLY A 75 3.63 18.73 9.87
N SER A 76 2.39 18.35 9.51
CA SER A 76 1.31 17.94 10.42
C SER A 76 0.69 16.64 9.93
N TYR A 77 0.09 15.85 10.82
CA TYR A 77 -0.66 14.65 10.45
C TYR A 77 -2.04 15.04 9.95
N LEU A 78 -2.30 14.77 8.67
CA LEU A 78 -3.49 15.25 8.00
C LEU A 78 -4.73 14.41 8.37
N LYS A 79 -5.84 15.09 8.64
CA LYS A 79 -7.17 14.51 8.75
C LYS A 79 -7.93 14.56 7.43
N SER A 80 -7.52 15.45 6.53
CA SER A 80 -8.23 15.77 5.32
C SER A 80 -8.34 14.58 4.37
N ALA A 81 -9.48 14.51 3.69
CA ALA A 81 -9.75 13.62 2.59
C ALA A 81 -10.09 14.42 1.33
N ALA A 82 -9.66 13.93 0.18
CA ALA A 82 -10.00 14.48 -1.12
C ALA A 82 -10.40 13.36 -2.07
N ILE A 83 -11.30 13.65 -3.00
CA ILE A 83 -11.68 12.75 -4.08
C ILE A 83 -11.22 13.35 -5.41
N PHE A 84 -10.45 12.57 -6.16
CA PHE A 84 -10.09 12.86 -7.54
C PHE A 84 -11.15 12.30 -8.49
N ASP A 85 -11.68 13.14 -9.39
CA ASP A 85 -12.56 12.70 -10.48
C ASP A 85 -11.75 12.59 -11.78
N PRO A 86 -11.55 11.37 -12.33
CA PRO A 86 -10.78 11.18 -13.55
C PRO A 86 -11.39 11.84 -14.80
N ARG A 87 -12.68 12.18 -14.79
CA ARG A 87 -13.37 12.81 -15.92
C ARG A 87 -13.05 14.30 -16.04
N THR A 88 -12.80 14.94 -14.91
CA THR A 88 -12.50 16.37 -14.86
C THR A 88 -11.04 16.67 -14.54
N ALA A 89 -10.29 15.67 -14.06
CA ALA A 89 -8.95 15.78 -13.51
C ALA A 89 -8.85 16.78 -12.34
N HIS A 90 -9.90 16.88 -11.51
CA HIS A 90 -9.95 17.78 -10.35
C HIS A 90 -10.15 17.02 -9.05
N PHE A 91 -9.66 17.64 -7.95
CA PHE A 91 -9.94 17.20 -6.59
C PHE A 91 -11.11 17.97 -6.00
N THR A 92 -11.90 17.27 -5.19
CA THR A 92 -12.93 17.86 -4.32
C THR A 92 -12.74 17.38 -2.89
N ALA A 93 -13.01 18.24 -1.91
CA ALA A 93 -12.94 17.85 -0.50
C ALA A 93 -13.95 16.73 -0.20
N ALA A 94 -13.51 15.72 0.60
CA ALA A 94 -14.30 14.55 0.95
C ALA A 94 -14.51 14.39 2.46
N GLY A 95 -14.43 15.51 3.20
CA GLY A 95 -14.55 15.51 4.66
C GLY A 95 -13.22 15.32 5.37
N SER A 96 -13.28 14.93 6.65
CA SER A 96 -12.09 14.78 7.49
C SER A 96 -12.24 13.59 8.43
N MET A 97 -11.17 12.82 8.59
CA MET A 97 -11.03 11.80 9.64
C MET A 97 -11.11 12.41 11.02
N ASN A 98 -11.49 11.61 12.02
CA ASN A 98 -11.46 12.04 13.41
C ASN A 98 -10.02 12.23 13.93
N VAL A 99 -9.09 11.38 13.42
CA VAL A 99 -7.68 11.41 13.82
C VAL A 99 -6.79 11.57 12.59
N GLY A 100 -5.91 12.59 12.61
CA GLY A 100 -4.87 12.77 11.58
C GLY A 100 -3.88 11.62 11.60
N ARG A 101 -3.55 11.09 10.42
CA ARG A 101 -2.69 9.90 10.33
C ARG A 101 -1.87 9.82 9.04
N SER A 102 -0.68 9.26 9.17
CA SER A 102 0.22 8.89 8.08
C SER A 102 0.65 7.43 8.24
N GLY A 103 1.00 6.74 7.16
CA GLY A 103 1.42 5.32 7.22
C GLY A 103 0.31 4.35 7.66
N HIS A 104 -0.93 4.79 7.57
CA HIS A 104 -2.12 3.97 7.80
C HIS A 104 -2.42 3.10 6.57
N THR A 105 -3.31 2.11 6.74
CA THR A 105 -3.85 1.33 5.61
C THR A 105 -5.29 1.70 5.33
N VAL A 106 -5.71 1.47 4.09
CA VAL A 106 -7.09 1.62 3.63
C VAL A 106 -7.54 0.36 2.90
N THR A 107 -8.78 -0.04 3.13
CA THR A 107 -9.36 -1.22 2.48
C THR A 107 -10.79 -0.91 2.05
N LEU A 108 -11.08 -0.99 0.75
CA LEU A 108 -12.43 -0.92 0.22
C LEU A 108 -13.19 -2.20 0.62
N LEU A 109 -14.29 -2.03 1.34
CA LEU A 109 -15.13 -3.13 1.81
C LEU A 109 -16.20 -3.51 0.77
N GLY A 110 -16.83 -4.67 0.96
CA GLY A 110 -17.85 -5.18 0.03
C GLY A 110 -19.13 -4.33 -0.07
N ASP A 111 -19.42 -3.49 0.93
CA ASP A 111 -20.52 -2.53 0.94
C ASP A 111 -20.18 -1.16 0.35
N SER A 112 -19.00 -1.05 -0.27
CA SER A 112 -18.42 0.17 -0.83
C SER A 112 -17.98 1.22 0.19
N THR A 113 -18.00 0.93 1.48
CA THR A 113 -17.35 1.75 2.49
C THR A 113 -15.84 1.47 2.53
N VAL A 114 -15.07 2.35 3.17
CA VAL A 114 -13.60 2.23 3.23
C VAL A 114 -13.17 2.14 4.69
N LEU A 115 -12.51 1.04 5.06
CA LEU A 115 -11.89 0.87 6.37
C LEU A 115 -10.52 1.55 6.37
N ILE A 116 -10.25 2.34 7.41
CA ILE A 116 -8.97 3.03 7.64
C ILE A 116 -8.42 2.53 8.98
N THR A 117 -7.17 2.01 9.00
CA THR A 117 -6.60 1.44 10.24
C THR A 117 -5.19 1.93 10.53
N GLY A 118 -4.92 2.19 11.80
CA GLY A 118 -3.58 2.44 12.31
C GLY A 118 -2.88 3.70 11.79
N GLY A 119 -1.58 3.61 11.66
CA GLY A 119 -0.70 4.71 11.27
C GLY A 119 -0.09 5.44 12.47
N VAL A 120 0.47 6.60 12.19
CA VAL A 120 1.04 7.53 13.18
C VAL A 120 0.29 8.85 13.11
N GLY A 121 -0.03 9.43 14.25
CA GLY A 121 -0.68 10.72 14.43
C GLY A 121 0.17 11.72 15.20
N ASP A 122 -0.48 12.78 15.67
CA ASP A 122 0.16 13.89 16.35
C ASP A 122 1.04 13.43 17.51
N GLY A 123 2.17 14.14 17.69
CA GLY A 123 3.17 13.80 18.69
C GLY A 123 3.86 12.45 18.47
N TRP A 124 3.87 11.93 17.22
CA TRP A 124 4.39 10.61 16.89
C TRP A 124 3.64 9.45 17.61
N SER A 125 2.38 9.67 17.88
CA SER A 125 1.51 8.70 18.53
C SER A 125 1.16 7.57 17.54
N PHE A 126 1.56 6.34 17.82
CA PHE A 126 1.15 5.18 17.04
C PHE A 126 -0.32 4.86 17.33
N LEU A 127 -1.08 4.58 16.29
CA LEU A 127 -2.52 4.49 16.37
C LEU A 127 -3.00 3.02 16.31
N ALA A 128 -3.84 2.66 17.27
CA ALA A 128 -4.69 1.47 17.20
C ALA A 128 -6.08 1.79 16.64
N SER A 129 -6.42 3.08 16.57
CA SER A 129 -7.75 3.53 16.15
C SER A 129 -8.04 3.18 14.69
N ALA A 130 -9.32 2.90 14.41
CA ALA A 130 -9.84 2.66 13.10
C ALA A 130 -11.12 3.45 12.84
N GLU A 131 -11.36 3.77 11.58
CA GLU A 131 -12.53 4.51 11.11
C GLU A 131 -13.06 3.89 9.83
N VAL A 132 -14.34 4.06 9.58
CA VAL A 132 -14.97 3.69 8.30
C VAL A 132 -15.48 4.95 7.64
N TYR A 133 -15.08 5.16 6.39
CA TYR A 133 -15.56 6.21 5.51
C TYR A 133 -16.69 5.69 4.62
N ASP A 134 -17.81 6.40 4.57
CA ASP A 134 -18.89 6.15 3.62
C ASP A 134 -18.85 7.20 2.49
N PRO A 135 -18.47 6.80 1.26
CA PRO A 135 -18.36 7.73 0.13
C PRO A 135 -19.70 8.31 -0.34
N ARG A 136 -20.84 7.72 0.05
CA ARG A 136 -22.19 8.22 -0.28
C ARG A 136 -22.58 9.42 0.58
N THR A 137 -22.08 9.46 1.81
CA THR A 137 -22.42 10.52 2.79
C THR A 137 -21.25 11.45 3.11
N GLY A 138 -20.02 11.09 2.73
CA GLY A 138 -18.79 11.80 3.09
C GLY A 138 -18.41 11.71 4.56
N ARG A 139 -19.00 10.76 5.33
CA ARG A 139 -18.83 10.66 6.78
C ARG A 139 -17.76 9.66 7.17
N PHE A 140 -16.97 10.04 8.16
CA PHE A 140 -16.04 9.18 8.88
C PHE A 140 -16.65 8.76 10.21
N THR A 141 -16.75 7.47 10.44
CA THR A 141 -17.33 6.90 11.68
C THR A 141 -16.28 6.05 12.37
N PRO A 142 -15.89 6.37 13.62
CA PRO A 142 -15.00 5.51 14.39
C PRO A 142 -15.61 4.12 14.58
N VAL A 143 -14.74 3.12 14.58
CA VAL A 143 -15.09 1.73 14.93
C VAL A 143 -14.22 1.28 16.10
N LYS A 144 -14.45 0.07 16.62
CA LYS A 144 -13.62 -0.48 17.70
C LYS A 144 -12.15 -0.49 17.25
N SER A 145 -11.25 -0.09 18.16
CA SER A 145 -9.81 -0.07 17.87
C SER A 145 -9.22 -1.48 17.76
N MET A 146 -8.12 -1.60 17.05
CA MET A 146 -7.21 -2.77 17.10
C MET A 146 -6.68 -2.96 18.52
N SER A 147 -6.21 -4.16 18.85
CA SER A 147 -5.55 -4.46 20.12
C SER A 147 -4.17 -3.81 20.22
N PHE A 148 -3.51 -3.59 19.08
CA PHE A 148 -2.16 -3.03 19.02
C PHE A 148 -2.12 -1.83 18.07
N ALA A 149 -1.50 -0.75 18.54
CA ALA A 149 -1.15 0.39 17.70
C ALA A 149 -0.08 -0.04 16.69
N ARG A 150 -0.27 0.27 15.39
CA ARG A 150 0.64 -0.18 14.35
C ARG A 150 0.73 0.75 13.15
N GLU A 151 1.95 0.90 12.64
CA GLU A 151 2.31 1.52 11.36
C GLU A 151 3.02 0.49 10.47
N SER A 152 3.06 0.72 9.15
CA SER A 152 3.75 -0.17 8.20
C SER A 152 3.28 -1.64 8.29
N HIS A 153 2.02 -1.81 8.61
CA HIS A 153 1.27 -3.07 8.54
C HIS A 153 0.57 -3.16 7.17
N THR A 154 0.03 -4.32 6.85
CA THR A 154 -0.83 -4.50 5.68
C THR A 154 -2.25 -4.82 6.10
N ALA A 155 -3.22 -4.51 5.23
CA ALA A 155 -4.64 -4.79 5.40
C ALA A 155 -5.20 -5.37 4.10
N THR A 156 -5.70 -6.60 4.13
CA THR A 156 -6.15 -7.33 2.94
C THR A 156 -7.58 -7.79 3.11
N LEU A 157 -8.46 -7.43 2.16
CA LEU A 157 -9.84 -7.91 2.13
C LEU A 157 -9.85 -9.41 1.81
N LEU A 158 -10.47 -10.19 2.67
CA LEU A 158 -10.70 -11.62 2.49
C LEU A 158 -11.99 -11.87 1.66
N ARG A 159 -12.12 -13.07 1.10
CA ARG A 159 -13.30 -13.44 0.30
C ARG A 159 -14.62 -13.41 1.05
N ASP A 160 -14.56 -13.61 2.36
CA ASP A 160 -15.75 -13.57 3.25
C ASP A 160 -16.14 -12.14 3.68
N GLY A 161 -15.44 -11.13 3.18
CA GLY A 161 -15.67 -9.72 3.45
C GLY A 161 -14.96 -9.19 4.69
N ARG A 162 -14.31 -10.02 5.49
CA ARG A 162 -13.45 -9.60 6.61
C ARG A 162 -12.13 -9.02 6.10
N VAL A 163 -11.41 -8.26 6.95
CA VAL A 163 -10.12 -7.69 6.60
C VAL A 163 -9.03 -8.25 7.52
N LEU A 164 -8.01 -8.86 6.91
CA LEU A 164 -6.83 -9.37 7.60
C LEU A 164 -5.80 -8.25 7.76
N ILE A 165 -5.46 -7.92 8.99
CA ILE A 165 -4.42 -6.95 9.38
C ILE A 165 -3.17 -7.72 9.78
N VAL A 166 -2.01 -7.41 9.20
CA VAL A 166 -0.79 -8.20 9.39
C VAL A 166 0.39 -7.35 9.80
N GLY A 167 1.10 -7.75 10.84
CA GLY A 167 2.40 -7.23 11.21
C GLY A 167 2.43 -5.73 11.52
N GLY A 168 3.45 -5.05 11.01
CA GLY A 168 3.72 -3.65 11.32
C GLY A 168 4.53 -3.47 12.59
N HIS A 169 4.61 -2.24 13.07
CA HIS A 169 5.39 -1.92 14.27
C HIS A 169 4.75 -0.78 15.05
N ARG A 170 5.15 -0.65 16.30
CA ARG A 170 4.99 0.56 17.11
C ARG A 170 6.34 1.05 17.60
N ASP A 171 6.37 2.26 18.07
CA ASP A 171 7.56 2.96 18.57
C ASP A 171 8.68 3.12 17.53
N ARG A 172 9.76 3.76 17.90
CA ARG A 172 10.86 4.12 17.01
C ARG A 172 12.21 3.92 17.68
N ARG A 173 13.27 3.84 16.86
CA ARG A 173 14.66 3.72 17.30
C ARG A 173 14.85 2.46 18.19
N ALA A 174 15.44 2.63 19.38
CA ALA A 174 15.74 1.51 20.27
C ALA A 174 14.49 0.81 20.85
N ASN A 175 13.34 1.51 20.88
CA ASN A 175 12.09 1.01 21.47
C ASN A 175 11.15 0.37 20.45
N ILE A 176 11.55 0.29 19.18
CA ILE A 176 10.69 -0.28 18.13
C ILE A 176 10.30 -1.73 18.47
N VAL A 177 9.01 -2.01 18.39
CA VAL A 177 8.43 -3.34 18.54
C VAL A 177 7.79 -3.74 17.21
N VAL A 178 8.35 -4.72 16.53
CA VAL A 178 7.81 -5.27 15.28
C VAL A 178 6.93 -6.47 15.59
N TYR A 179 5.78 -6.54 14.94
CA TYR A 179 4.75 -7.52 15.23
C TYR A 179 4.79 -8.75 14.30
N ALA A 180 4.62 -9.94 14.90
CA ALA A 180 4.16 -11.15 14.23
C ALA A 180 2.62 -11.30 14.37
N SER A 181 1.99 -10.48 15.21
CA SER A 181 0.55 -10.55 15.44
C SER A 181 -0.26 -10.12 14.23
N THR A 182 -1.41 -10.76 14.06
CA THR A 182 -2.43 -10.38 13.09
C THR A 182 -3.75 -10.14 13.79
N GLU A 183 -4.62 -9.36 13.18
CA GLU A 183 -5.98 -9.12 13.63
C GLU A 183 -6.93 -9.23 12.44
N ILE A 184 -8.17 -9.61 12.69
CA ILE A 184 -9.20 -9.75 11.68
C ILE A 184 -10.33 -8.79 12.03
N TYR A 185 -10.60 -7.84 11.13
CA TYR A 185 -11.75 -6.94 11.22
C TYR A 185 -12.99 -7.58 10.62
N ASP A 186 -14.07 -7.60 11.38
CA ASP A 186 -15.39 -7.99 10.92
C ASP A 186 -16.22 -6.74 10.62
N PRO A 187 -16.59 -6.45 9.35
CA PRO A 187 -17.34 -5.25 9.01
C PRO A 187 -18.79 -5.27 9.50
N VAL A 188 -19.38 -6.46 9.72
CA VAL A 188 -20.76 -6.60 10.25
C VAL A 188 -20.78 -6.26 11.74
N GLN A 189 -19.83 -6.80 12.51
CA GLN A 189 -19.71 -6.54 13.95
C GLN A 189 -18.96 -5.23 14.26
N ARG A 190 -18.26 -4.65 13.25
CA ARG A 190 -17.44 -3.44 13.35
C ARG A 190 -16.35 -3.54 14.42
N GLN A 191 -15.74 -4.71 14.57
CA GLN A 191 -14.73 -4.98 15.60
C GLN A 191 -13.59 -5.85 15.09
N PHE A 192 -12.47 -5.82 15.81
CA PHE A 192 -11.31 -6.66 15.57
C PHE A 192 -11.28 -7.85 16.51
N SER A 193 -10.77 -8.97 16.02
CA SER A 193 -10.42 -10.17 16.79
C SER A 193 -8.99 -10.58 16.49
N ALA A 194 -8.34 -11.29 17.42
CA ALA A 194 -7.00 -11.82 17.18
C ALA A 194 -7.02 -12.85 16.05
N GLY A 195 -6.05 -12.76 15.16
CA GLY A 195 -5.76 -13.75 14.13
C GLY A 195 -4.54 -14.61 14.51
N PRO A 196 -4.22 -15.65 13.70
CA PRO A 196 -3.05 -16.49 13.93
C PRO A 196 -1.75 -15.69 13.69
N MET A 197 -0.73 -15.95 14.48
CA MET A 197 0.56 -15.25 14.39
C MET A 197 1.37 -15.72 13.17
N LEU A 198 2.08 -14.78 12.52
CA LEU A 198 3.16 -15.06 11.58
C LEU A 198 4.30 -15.81 12.29
N THR A 199 5.07 -16.57 11.54
CA THR A 199 6.33 -17.17 12.02
C THR A 199 7.40 -16.09 12.23
N THR A 200 7.41 -15.06 11.37
CA THR A 200 8.39 -13.98 11.42
C THR A 200 7.70 -12.63 11.63
N ALA A 201 8.05 -11.94 12.72
CA ALA A 201 7.63 -10.56 12.94
C ALA A 201 8.19 -9.67 11.83
N ARG A 202 7.33 -8.85 11.20
CA ARG A 202 7.72 -8.02 10.05
C ARG A 202 6.97 -6.71 9.96
N HIS A 203 7.66 -5.69 9.48
CA HIS A 203 7.09 -4.40 9.09
C HIS A 203 7.62 -3.99 7.70
N LYS A 204 6.98 -3.00 7.06
CA LYS A 204 7.36 -2.56 5.71
C LYS A 204 7.40 -3.70 4.68
N HIS A 205 6.58 -4.70 4.93
CA HIS A 205 6.31 -5.85 4.07
C HIS A 205 5.14 -5.54 3.14
N GLU A 206 4.85 -6.46 2.24
CA GLU A 206 3.66 -6.38 1.38
C GLU A 206 2.76 -7.60 1.56
N ALA A 207 1.48 -7.43 1.20
CA ALA A 207 0.50 -8.51 1.20
C ALA A 207 -0.38 -8.46 -0.05
N ALA A 208 -0.66 -9.62 -0.62
CA ALA A 208 -1.53 -9.77 -1.79
C ALA A 208 -2.53 -10.90 -1.63
N GLY A 209 -3.80 -10.62 -1.92
CA GLY A 209 -4.84 -11.64 -1.99
C GLY A 209 -4.65 -12.55 -3.21
N LEU A 210 -4.60 -13.86 -2.99
CA LEU A 210 -4.48 -14.86 -4.04
C LEU A 210 -5.84 -15.18 -4.68
N ALA A 211 -5.81 -15.74 -5.89
CA ALA A 211 -7.03 -16.08 -6.63
C ALA A 211 -7.87 -17.17 -5.94
N ASP A 212 -7.29 -17.99 -5.09
CA ASP A 212 -7.97 -19.04 -4.31
C ASP A 212 -8.51 -18.56 -2.95
N GLY A 213 -8.25 -17.29 -2.58
CA GLY A 213 -8.71 -16.66 -1.34
C GLY A 213 -7.68 -16.66 -0.22
N ARG A 214 -6.54 -17.30 -0.41
CA ARG A 214 -5.39 -17.19 0.50
C ARG A 214 -4.76 -15.79 0.41
N VAL A 215 -3.87 -15.44 1.34
CA VAL A 215 -3.14 -14.16 1.33
C VAL A 215 -1.65 -14.45 1.43
N LEU A 216 -0.88 -13.98 0.45
CA LEU A 216 0.58 -13.96 0.47
C LEU A 216 1.06 -12.75 1.28
N VAL A 217 2.02 -12.96 2.18
CA VAL A 217 2.79 -11.91 2.84
C VAL A 217 4.26 -12.10 2.51
N VAL A 218 4.94 -11.04 2.08
CA VAL A 218 6.27 -11.13 1.49
C VAL A 218 7.19 -9.99 1.93
N GLY A 219 8.45 -10.29 2.20
CA GLY A 219 9.46 -9.30 2.54
C GLY A 219 9.29 -8.66 3.91
N GLY A 220 9.66 -7.39 3.99
CA GLY A 220 9.74 -6.62 5.23
C GLY A 220 11.14 -6.65 5.82
N SER A 221 11.28 -6.13 7.03
CA SER A 221 12.56 -6.03 7.71
C SER A 221 12.49 -6.31 9.21
N ASP A 222 13.67 -6.46 9.80
CA ASP A 222 13.87 -6.52 11.25
C ASP A 222 13.68 -5.12 11.88
N PRO A 223 13.63 -5.01 13.23
CA PRO A 223 13.39 -3.73 13.91
C PRO A 223 14.37 -2.59 13.57
N ARG A 224 15.56 -2.92 13.06
CA ARG A 224 16.60 -1.92 12.75
C ARG A 224 16.76 -1.66 11.26
N ASP A 225 15.90 -2.24 10.41
CA ASP A 225 16.01 -2.20 8.94
C ASP A 225 17.38 -2.68 8.42
N ARG A 226 18.04 -3.60 9.14
CA ARG A 226 19.35 -4.15 8.75
C ARG A 226 19.22 -5.42 7.94
N THR A 227 18.23 -6.22 8.28
CA THR A 227 17.92 -7.47 7.58
C THR A 227 16.64 -7.31 6.79
N HIS A 228 16.77 -7.31 5.47
CA HIS A 228 15.63 -7.32 4.57
C HIS A 228 15.23 -8.78 4.29
N PHE A 229 13.97 -9.10 4.51
CA PHE A 229 13.53 -10.49 4.47
C PHE A 229 13.31 -10.99 3.04
N THR A 230 13.86 -12.18 2.77
CA THR A 230 13.53 -12.99 1.59
C THR A 230 12.33 -13.91 1.86
N SER A 231 11.95 -14.08 3.12
CA SER A 231 10.90 -15.00 3.52
C SER A 231 9.52 -14.52 3.12
N ALA A 232 8.65 -15.49 2.83
CA ALA A 232 7.23 -15.28 2.57
C ALA A 232 6.39 -16.33 3.30
N GLU A 233 5.17 -15.95 3.65
CA GLU A 233 4.19 -16.80 4.32
C GLU A 233 2.84 -16.62 3.63
N VAL A 234 2.07 -17.69 3.54
CA VAL A 234 0.71 -17.68 2.99
C VAL A 234 -0.28 -17.97 4.09
N TYR A 235 -1.25 -17.09 4.28
CA TYR A 235 -2.38 -17.30 5.16
C TYR A 235 -3.48 -18.07 4.43
N ASP A 236 -3.92 -19.16 5.03
CA ASP A 236 -5.10 -19.90 4.60
C ASP A 236 -6.28 -19.57 5.53
N PRO A 237 -7.28 -18.80 5.06
CA PRO A 237 -8.42 -18.40 5.90
C PRO A 237 -9.37 -19.56 6.24
N VAL A 238 -9.35 -20.66 5.49
CA VAL A 238 -10.17 -21.85 5.76
C VAL A 238 -9.51 -22.68 6.86
N ALA A 239 -8.18 -22.88 6.76
CA ALA A 239 -7.43 -23.60 7.78
C ALA A 239 -7.11 -22.75 9.01
N GLY A 240 -7.27 -21.42 8.93
CA GLY A 240 -6.98 -20.47 10.01
C GLY A 240 -5.51 -20.42 10.41
N ARG A 241 -4.59 -20.65 9.47
CA ARG A 241 -3.14 -20.75 9.77
C ARG A 241 -2.25 -20.17 8.69
N TRP A 242 -1.02 -19.83 9.09
CA TRP A 242 0.07 -19.44 8.18
C TRP A 242 0.89 -20.66 7.77
N VAL A 243 1.38 -20.66 6.54
CA VAL A 243 2.29 -21.66 6.00
C VAL A 243 3.46 -20.95 5.34
N ALA A 244 4.68 -21.29 5.73
CA ALA A 244 5.89 -20.80 5.06
C ALA A 244 5.93 -21.36 3.63
N VAL A 245 6.32 -20.50 2.68
CA VAL A 245 6.50 -20.87 1.28
C VAL A 245 7.96 -20.65 0.85
N SER A 246 8.29 -20.87 -0.41
CA SER A 246 9.65 -20.63 -0.88
C SER A 246 10.07 -19.17 -0.63
N ARG A 247 11.38 -18.94 -0.62
CA ARG A 247 11.94 -17.61 -0.40
C ARG A 247 12.13 -16.88 -1.72
N MET A 248 12.01 -15.54 -1.70
CA MET A 248 12.52 -14.69 -2.77
C MET A 248 14.05 -14.83 -2.87
N ARG A 249 14.58 -14.53 -4.04
CA ARG A 249 16.02 -14.49 -4.31
C ARG A 249 16.71 -13.34 -3.58
N ILE A 250 16.03 -12.19 -3.45
CA ILE A 250 16.55 -11.02 -2.74
C ILE A 250 15.61 -10.59 -1.63
N GLY A 251 16.18 -10.02 -0.56
CA GLY A 251 15.42 -9.41 0.51
C GLY A 251 14.80 -8.09 0.08
N ARG A 252 13.54 -7.85 0.42
CA ARG A 252 12.80 -6.64 0.04
C ARG A 252 12.12 -6.03 1.25
N TYR A 253 12.12 -4.71 1.33
CA TYR A 253 11.45 -3.93 2.38
C TYR A 253 11.02 -2.57 1.85
N LYS A 254 10.31 -1.77 2.66
CA LYS A 254 9.71 -0.52 2.19
C LYS A 254 8.85 -0.73 0.94
N LEU A 255 8.20 -1.86 0.93
CA LEU A 255 7.22 -2.22 -0.07
C LEU A 255 5.91 -1.48 0.22
N ARG A 256 5.26 -1.00 -0.81
CA ARG A 256 3.95 -0.37 -0.73
C ARG A 256 3.26 -0.51 -2.09
N ASP A 257 2.15 -1.24 -2.09
CA ASP A 257 1.36 -1.52 -3.31
C ASP A 257 2.20 -2.15 -4.43
N THR A 258 3.26 -2.92 -4.07
CA THR A 258 4.23 -3.50 -5.02
C THR A 258 4.09 -5.01 -5.20
N ALA A 259 3.10 -5.64 -4.58
CA ALA A 259 2.72 -7.02 -4.83
C ALA A 259 1.39 -7.07 -5.61
N LEU A 260 1.48 -7.25 -6.91
CA LEU A 260 0.36 -7.14 -7.85
C LEU A 260 -0.12 -8.52 -8.28
N ARG A 261 -1.42 -8.80 -8.14
CA ARG A 261 -2.01 -10.02 -8.69
C ARG A 261 -2.24 -9.86 -10.19
N LEU A 262 -1.49 -10.61 -10.98
CA LEU A 262 -1.59 -10.69 -12.42
C LEU A 262 -2.90 -11.38 -12.86
N ARG A 263 -3.22 -11.28 -14.15
CA ARG A 263 -4.47 -11.85 -14.71
C ARG A 263 -4.54 -13.37 -14.61
N ASP A 264 -3.41 -14.04 -14.69
CA ASP A 264 -3.28 -15.50 -14.55
C ASP A 264 -3.31 -15.99 -13.10
N GLY A 265 -3.39 -15.06 -12.13
CA GLY A 265 -3.47 -15.33 -10.69
C GLY A 265 -2.13 -15.38 -9.98
N ARG A 266 -0.99 -15.31 -10.70
CA ARG A 266 0.35 -15.15 -10.10
C ARG A 266 0.49 -13.77 -9.46
N ILE A 267 1.49 -13.60 -8.58
CA ILE A 267 1.79 -12.33 -7.93
C ILE A 267 3.14 -11.81 -8.40
N LEU A 268 3.15 -10.65 -9.05
CA LEU A 268 4.36 -9.89 -9.32
C LEU A 268 4.76 -9.16 -8.03
N VAL A 269 5.99 -9.37 -7.56
CA VAL A 269 6.59 -8.64 -6.44
C VAL A 269 7.71 -7.77 -6.99
N ALA A 270 7.50 -6.45 -6.97
CA ALA A 270 8.42 -5.46 -7.50
C ALA A 270 8.89 -4.49 -6.39
N GLY A 271 9.76 -3.54 -6.75
CA GLY A 271 10.29 -2.54 -5.81
C GLY A 271 11.32 -3.09 -4.83
N SER A 272 12.10 -2.19 -4.24
CA SER A 272 13.17 -2.49 -3.28
C SER A 272 14.17 -3.57 -3.74
N GLY A 273 14.40 -3.64 -5.04
CA GLY A 273 15.34 -4.56 -5.68
C GLY A 273 15.51 -4.21 -7.15
N ARG A 274 16.62 -4.67 -7.77
CA ARG A 274 16.94 -4.40 -9.18
C ARG A 274 16.03 -5.13 -10.17
N PHE A 275 15.45 -6.25 -9.77
CA PHE A 275 14.54 -7.05 -10.60
C PHE A 275 13.29 -7.44 -9.82
N ALA A 276 12.21 -7.71 -10.53
CA ALA A 276 11.00 -8.24 -9.95
C ALA A 276 11.06 -9.78 -9.83
N GLU A 277 10.16 -10.34 -9.05
CA GLU A 277 9.96 -11.78 -8.92
C GLU A 277 8.47 -12.11 -9.02
N ILE A 278 8.13 -13.27 -9.56
CA ILE A 278 6.75 -13.75 -9.64
C ILE A 278 6.58 -14.92 -8.68
N PHE A 279 5.58 -14.82 -7.81
CA PHE A 279 5.11 -15.92 -6.99
C PHE A 279 3.99 -16.67 -7.71
N ASP A 280 4.14 -17.99 -7.88
CA ASP A 280 3.09 -18.87 -8.39
C ASP A 280 2.40 -19.58 -7.20
N PRO A 281 1.11 -19.28 -6.92
CA PRO A 281 0.39 -19.88 -5.81
C PRO A 281 0.08 -21.37 -5.99
N ARG A 282 0.26 -21.93 -7.19
CA ARG A 282 0.06 -23.38 -7.46
C ARG A 282 1.27 -24.19 -6.99
N THR A 283 2.46 -23.64 -7.12
CA THR A 283 3.73 -24.28 -6.72
C THR A 283 4.27 -23.75 -5.40
N ASN A 284 3.74 -22.62 -4.91
CA ASN A 284 4.24 -21.84 -3.78
C ASN A 284 5.72 -21.42 -3.94
N ALA A 285 6.13 -21.12 -5.18
CA ALA A 285 7.51 -20.81 -5.52
C ALA A 285 7.64 -19.42 -6.17
N PHE A 286 8.80 -18.79 -5.96
CA PHE A 286 9.20 -17.56 -6.64
C PHE A 286 10.11 -17.85 -7.82
N THR A 287 9.91 -17.13 -8.92
CA THR A 287 10.80 -17.11 -10.07
C THR A 287 11.20 -15.67 -10.39
N PRO A 288 12.48 -15.39 -10.69
CA PRO A 288 12.88 -14.05 -11.11
C PRO A 288 12.26 -13.69 -12.46
N VAL A 289 11.96 -12.41 -12.63
CA VAL A 289 11.53 -11.82 -13.89
C VAL A 289 12.78 -11.35 -14.66
N GLU A 290 12.81 -11.58 -15.95
CA GLU A 290 13.83 -11.01 -16.83
C GLU A 290 13.67 -9.48 -16.88
N GLY A 291 14.81 -8.77 -16.93
CA GLY A 291 14.87 -7.32 -16.92
C GLY A 291 15.50 -6.76 -15.66
N ASP A 292 15.88 -5.50 -15.72
CA ASP A 292 16.61 -4.81 -14.68
C ASP A 292 16.05 -3.38 -14.53
N LEU A 293 15.71 -2.97 -13.32
CA LEU A 293 15.32 -1.60 -12.98
C LEU A 293 16.53 -0.65 -12.89
N GLY A 294 17.74 -1.14 -13.19
CA GLY A 294 19.00 -0.41 -13.12
C GLY A 294 19.59 -0.35 -11.71
N GLN A 295 18.76 -0.23 -10.70
CA GLN A 295 19.14 -0.19 -9.28
C GLN A 295 17.95 -0.50 -8.37
N GLU A 296 18.18 -0.50 -7.07
CA GLU A 296 17.12 -0.69 -6.07
C GLU A 296 16.32 0.61 -5.91
N TRP A 297 14.99 0.50 -5.96
CA TRP A 297 14.08 1.63 -5.76
C TRP A 297 13.20 1.40 -4.53
N ALA A 298 13.61 1.96 -3.39
CA ALA A 298 12.82 1.93 -2.16
C ALA A 298 11.61 2.88 -2.26
N PHE A 299 10.47 2.47 -1.69
CA PHE A 299 9.21 3.22 -1.79
C PHE A 299 8.80 3.58 -3.23
N ALA A 300 9.12 2.71 -4.19
CA ALA A 300 8.46 2.73 -5.48
C ALA A 300 7.00 2.29 -5.31
N SER A 301 6.13 2.72 -6.19
CA SER A 301 4.75 2.24 -6.28
C SER A 301 4.60 1.33 -7.50
N ALA A 302 3.63 0.42 -7.48
CA ALA A 302 3.30 -0.38 -8.65
C ALA A 302 1.80 -0.49 -8.86
N VAL A 303 1.38 -0.62 -10.11
CA VAL A 303 -0.02 -0.78 -10.49
C VAL A 303 -0.17 -1.78 -11.62
N LEU A 304 -1.28 -2.52 -11.60
CA LEU A 304 -1.71 -3.33 -12.73
C LEU A 304 -2.67 -2.51 -13.60
N LEU A 305 -2.40 -2.47 -14.90
CA LEU A 305 -3.24 -1.81 -15.89
C LEU A 305 -4.41 -2.69 -16.33
N GLU A 306 -5.41 -2.07 -16.96
CA GLU A 306 -6.57 -2.79 -17.50
C GLU A 306 -6.21 -3.78 -18.60
N ASP A 307 -5.10 -3.56 -19.32
CA ASP A 307 -4.59 -4.47 -20.36
C ASP A 307 -3.70 -5.62 -19.82
N GLY A 308 -3.45 -5.67 -18.51
CA GLY A 308 -2.66 -6.71 -17.83
C GLY A 308 -1.17 -6.37 -17.66
N ARG A 309 -0.68 -5.30 -18.27
CA ARG A 309 0.66 -4.80 -17.99
C ARG A 309 0.76 -4.24 -16.58
N ALA A 310 1.93 -4.37 -15.95
CA ALA A 310 2.21 -3.68 -14.69
C ALA A 310 3.18 -2.52 -14.92
N LEU A 311 2.99 -1.44 -14.16
CA LEU A 311 3.93 -0.32 -14.09
C LEU A 311 4.53 -0.26 -12.70
N ILE A 312 5.84 0.03 -12.65
CA ILE A 312 6.58 0.35 -11.43
C ILE A 312 7.03 1.80 -11.57
N LEU A 313 6.80 2.64 -10.56
CA LEU A 313 6.95 4.08 -10.67
C LEU A 313 7.73 4.66 -9.48
N GLY A 314 8.64 5.59 -9.78
CA GLY A 314 9.32 6.38 -8.78
C GLY A 314 10.19 5.57 -7.80
N GLY A 315 10.20 5.99 -6.55
CA GLY A 315 11.08 5.45 -5.52
C GLY A 315 12.37 6.26 -5.37
N TYR A 316 13.20 5.88 -4.40
CA TYR A 316 14.53 6.44 -4.24
C TYR A 316 15.62 5.37 -4.20
N ASP A 317 16.81 5.73 -4.68
CA ASP A 317 18.00 4.86 -4.70
C ASP A 317 18.74 4.83 -3.34
N ASN A 318 19.81 4.03 -3.28
CA ASN A 318 20.66 3.96 -2.08
C ASN A 318 21.34 5.28 -1.70
N SER A 319 21.45 6.24 -2.62
CA SER A 319 21.90 7.60 -2.38
C SER A 319 20.76 8.55 -2.02
N LYS A 320 19.54 8.06 -1.85
CA LYS A 320 18.30 8.80 -1.59
C LYS A 320 17.89 9.76 -2.70
N ARG A 321 18.35 9.54 -3.93
CA ARG A 321 17.90 10.31 -5.10
C ARG A 321 16.57 9.72 -5.60
N ASN A 322 15.59 10.58 -5.79
CA ASN A 322 14.28 10.17 -6.28
C ASN A 322 14.31 9.90 -7.79
N SER A 323 13.46 8.98 -8.22
CA SER A 323 13.25 8.65 -9.63
C SER A 323 11.97 9.29 -10.17
N ASP A 324 12.02 9.74 -11.42
CA ASP A 324 10.88 10.04 -12.28
C ASP A 324 10.57 8.89 -13.26
N GLY A 325 11.29 7.77 -13.14
CA GLY A 325 11.20 6.59 -13.99
C GLY A 325 9.84 5.89 -13.89
N ILE A 326 9.46 5.28 -15.01
CA ILE A 326 8.34 4.35 -15.12
C ILE A 326 8.83 3.13 -15.88
N TRP A 327 8.86 1.99 -15.20
CA TRP A 327 9.24 0.71 -15.77
C TRP A 327 8.00 -0.10 -16.06
N ARG A 328 8.05 -0.89 -17.12
CA ARG A 328 6.94 -1.74 -17.56
C ARG A 328 7.28 -3.19 -17.41
N PHE A 329 6.33 -3.94 -16.91
CA PHE A 329 6.30 -5.39 -16.98
C PHE A 329 5.13 -5.83 -17.86
N SER A 330 5.39 -6.72 -18.80
CA SER A 330 4.39 -7.44 -19.61
C SER A 330 4.62 -8.94 -19.47
N GLU A 331 3.54 -9.68 -19.33
CA GLU A 331 3.56 -11.14 -19.31
C GLU A 331 4.05 -11.72 -20.64
#